data_ba54f13bba676cfce838d1f57ead26eb
#
_entry.id   ba54f13bba676cfce838d1f57ead26eb
#
_cell.length_a   1.000
_cell.length_b   1.000
_cell.length_c   1.000
_cell.angle_alpha   90.00
_cell.angle_beta   90.00
_cell.angle_gamma   90.00
#
_symmetry.space_group_name_H-M   'P 1'
#
loop_
_entity.id
_entity.type
_entity.pdbx_description
1 polymer ?
#
loop_
_entity_poly.entity_id
_entity_poly.type
_entity_poly.pdbx_seq_one_letter_code
_entity_poly.pdbx_strand_id
1 'polypeptide(L)'
;MAKKKLNKASKAYKRRKRRRILFGIELLILLVLISALFVYAKLNQQLDKIDTKTLDMEKVEINEEVVQNEKLTGYMNIALFGLDSRDGNLEKGNSDTMIIASINNDTKEVRLISLYRDTYLNVGDDTYTKCNAAYAYGGPEQAISMMNTNLDLDITQYVSVNFDSLIEVIDMLGGIEIEVDDQEYVHLNNYCVELKEITGKDYEKLPGPGTYNMTGIQATAYARIRYTSGNDFTRTERQREVISKIVDKAKTAGVPTLMKIMDKVFPMISTNLQKNEIIDMGMSMLSYQITETAGFPFEHTEKKVKKQDCVIPDNLETNVVQLHQFLFADEAYAPSDTIHKRSKYTVELTGIGKDKSVGSSGDESSEE
;
A
#
# COMPACT_ATOMS: atom_id res chain seq x y z
N MET A 1 -67.64 38.81 16.38
CA MET A 1 -67.28 38.19 15.08
C MET A 1 -65.87 38.54 14.62
N ALA A 2 -65.29 39.69 14.87
CA ALA A 2 -63.97 40.14 14.39
C ALA A 2 -62.81 39.33 14.92
N LYS A 3 -62.74 38.96 16.21
CA LYS A 3 -61.69 38.14 16.79
C LYS A 3 -61.53 36.73 16.16
N LYS A 4 -62.62 36.11 15.67
CA LYS A 4 -62.65 34.79 15.04
C LYS A 4 -62.10 34.86 13.60
N LYS A 5 -62.28 35.98 12.86
CA LYS A 5 -61.68 36.19 11.53
C LYS A 5 -60.17 36.47 11.57
N LEU A 6 -59.69 37.25 12.55
CA LEU A 6 -58.22 37.48 12.75
C LEU A 6 -57.46 36.19 13.07
N ASN A 7 -58.04 35.31 13.87
CA ASN A 7 -57.40 34.04 14.22
C ASN A 7 -57.32 33.05 13.04
N LYS A 8 -58.30 33.04 12.13
CA LYS A 8 -58.27 32.25 10.88
C LYS A 8 -57.23 32.77 9.88
N ALA A 9 -57.08 34.09 9.73
CA ALA A 9 -56.07 34.69 8.86
C ALA A 9 -54.65 34.42 9.37
N SER A 10 -54.42 34.51 10.68
CA SER A 10 -53.13 34.16 11.33
C SER A 10 -52.76 32.67 11.16
N LYS A 11 -53.74 31.77 11.28
CA LYS A 11 -53.53 30.31 11.03
C LYS A 11 -53.21 30.02 9.57
N ALA A 12 -53.89 30.68 8.64
CA ALA A 12 -53.63 30.54 7.19
C ALA A 12 -52.24 31.04 6.81
N TYR A 13 -51.80 32.17 7.37
CA TYR A 13 -50.48 32.72 7.18
C TYR A 13 -49.38 31.78 7.72
N LYS A 14 -49.54 31.23 8.94
CA LYS A 14 -48.61 30.27 9.51
C LYS A 14 -48.52 28.97 8.68
N ARG A 15 -49.65 28.48 8.12
CA ARG A 15 -49.66 27.34 7.22
C ARG A 15 -48.94 27.63 5.90
N ARG A 16 -49.13 28.81 5.31
CA ARG A 16 -48.43 29.22 4.07
C ARG A 16 -46.92 29.35 4.32
N LYS A 17 -46.51 29.96 5.45
CA LYS A 17 -45.09 30.07 5.82
C LYS A 17 -44.47 28.69 6.02
N ARG A 18 -45.12 27.77 6.72
CA ARG A 18 -44.66 26.39 6.94
C ARG A 18 -44.51 25.62 5.61
N ARG A 19 -45.47 25.75 4.69
CA ARG A 19 -45.38 25.13 3.37
C ARG A 19 -44.21 25.69 2.53
N ARG A 20 -43.95 27.00 2.58
CA ARG A 20 -42.79 27.59 1.90
C ARG A 20 -41.47 27.12 2.48
N ILE A 21 -41.40 26.97 3.79
CA ILE A 21 -40.20 26.42 4.44
C ILE A 21 -40.02 24.94 4.05
N LEU A 22 -41.07 24.13 4.10
CA LEU A 22 -41.01 22.71 3.69
C LEU A 22 -40.58 22.58 2.22
N PHE A 23 -41.18 23.37 1.32
CA PHE A 23 -40.78 23.40 -0.09
C PHE A 23 -39.34 23.84 -0.29
N GLY A 24 -38.83 24.80 0.50
CA GLY A 24 -37.42 25.18 0.49
C GLY A 24 -36.48 24.05 0.94
N ILE A 25 -36.91 23.29 1.95
CA ILE A 25 -36.17 22.11 2.43
C ILE A 25 -36.18 21.00 1.37
N GLU A 26 -37.34 20.70 0.78
CA GLU A 26 -37.48 19.72 -0.30
C GLU A 26 -36.60 20.08 -1.51
N LEU A 27 -36.56 21.36 -1.90
CA LEU A 27 -35.69 21.86 -2.99
C LEU A 27 -34.21 21.71 -2.62
N LEU A 28 -33.82 22.01 -1.38
CA LEU A 28 -32.46 21.84 -0.90
C LEU A 28 -32.05 20.37 -0.93
N ILE A 29 -32.90 19.45 -0.44
CA ILE A 29 -32.66 18.02 -0.50
C ILE A 29 -32.51 17.55 -1.94
N LEU A 30 -33.37 18.00 -2.84
CA LEU A 30 -33.28 17.67 -4.27
C LEU A 30 -31.97 18.15 -4.89
N LEU A 31 -31.52 19.36 -4.57
CA LEU A 31 -30.24 19.89 -5.05
C LEU A 31 -29.05 19.07 -4.52
N VAL A 32 -29.10 18.66 -3.24
CA VAL A 32 -28.09 17.79 -2.66
C VAL A 32 -28.07 16.43 -3.36
N LEU A 33 -29.23 15.82 -3.63
CA LEU A 33 -29.32 14.54 -4.34
C LEU A 33 -28.81 14.66 -5.79
N ILE A 34 -29.15 15.72 -6.51
CA ILE A 34 -28.63 15.96 -7.87
C ILE A 34 -27.12 16.14 -7.85
N SER A 35 -26.59 16.89 -6.86
CA SER A 35 -25.14 17.05 -6.70
C SER A 35 -24.44 15.72 -6.40
N ALA A 36 -25.03 14.90 -5.54
CA ALA A 36 -24.51 13.58 -5.21
C ALA A 36 -24.52 12.64 -6.43
N LEU A 37 -25.61 12.62 -7.20
CA LEU A 37 -25.70 11.85 -8.46
C LEU A 37 -24.69 12.33 -9.50
N PHE A 38 -24.46 13.63 -9.60
CA PHE A 38 -23.46 14.18 -10.52
C PHE A 38 -22.04 13.76 -10.11
N VAL A 39 -21.71 13.85 -8.81
CA VAL A 39 -20.41 13.39 -8.28
C VAL A 39 -20.24 11.88 -8.53
N TYR A 40 -21.27 11.08 -8.25
CA TYR A 40 -21.26 9.64 -8.50
C TYR A 40 -21.04 9.29 -9.98
N ALA A 41 -21.76 9.98 -10.90
CA ALA A 41 -21.58 9.78 -12.33
C ALA A 41 -20.18 10.17 -12.81
N LYS A 42 -19.64 11.27 -12.28
CA LYS A 42 -18.25 11.68 -12.56
C LYS A 42 -17.24 10.68 -12.03
N LEU A 43 -17.44 10.18 -10.80
CA LEU A 43 -16.58 9.16 -10.20
C LEU A 43 -16.55 7.89 -11.05
N ASN A 44 -17.72 7.37 -11.46
CA ASN A 44 -17.78 6.21 -12.34
C ASN A 44 -17.04 6.44 -13.67
N GLN A 45 -17.19 7.61 -14.28
CA GLN A 45 -16.47 7.96 -15.51
C GLN A 45 -14.94 7.96 -15.32
N GLN A 46 -14.45 8.36 -14.13
CA GLN A 46 -13.02 8.35 -13.84
C GLN A 46 -12.52 6.92 -13.59
N LEU A 47 -13.30 6.10 -12.88
CA LEU A 47 -12.97 4.69 -12.64
C LEU A 47 -12.91 3.87 -13.94
N ASP A 48 -13.61 4.28 -15.01
CA ASP A 48 -13.50 3.66 -16.33
C ASP A 48 -12.10 3.84 -16.99
N LYS A 49 -11.26 4.73 -16.46
CA LYS A 49 -9.91 5.00 -16.96
C LYS A 49 -8.82 4.14 -16.32
N ILE A 50 -9.15 3.45 -15.23
CA ILE A 50 -8.21 2.53 -14.58
C ILE A 50 -8.04 1.32 -15.49
N ASP A 51 -6.80 0.90 -15.69
CA ASP A 51 -6.48 -0.39 -16.30
C ASP A 51 -6.78 -1.50 -15.29
N THR A 52 -8.08 -1.84 -15.18
CA THR A 52 -8.55 -2.88 -14.27
C THR A 52 -8.31 -4.23 -14.90
N LYS A 53 -7.37 -4.99 -14.36
CA LYS A 53 -7.06 -6.34 -14.81
C LYS A 53 -7.72 -7.36 -13.92
N THR A 54 -8.29 -8.38 -14.54
CA THR A 54 -8.75 -9.55 -13.80
C THR A 54 -7.53 -10.43 -13.54
N LEU A 55 -7.16 -10.63 -12.28
CA LEU A 55 -6.19 -11.66 -11.93
C LEU A 55 -6.76 -13.04 -12.25
N ASP A 56 -5.93 -13.89 -12.80
CA ASP A 56 -6.23 -15.31 -12.92
C ASP A 56 -6.04 -15.96 -11.53
N MET A 57 -7.14 -16.09 -10.80
CA MET A 57 -7.10 -16.63 -9.44
C MET A 57 -6.66 -18.10 -9.38
N GLU A 58 -6.64 -18.83 -10.52
CA GLU A 58 -6.06 -20.16 -10.58
C GLU A 58 -4.52 -20.13 -10.50
N LYS A 59 -3.91 -18.97 -10.80
CA LYS A 59 -2.47 -18.74 -10.71
C LYS A 59 -2.05 -18.07 -9.39
N VAL A 60 -2.99 -17.54 -8.63
CA VAL A 60 -2.69 -16.95 -7.32
C VAL A 60 -2.77 -18.04 -6.26
N GLU A 61 -1.60 -18.52 -5.88
CA GLU A 61 -1.49 -19.56 -4.87
C GLU A 61 -1.63 -18.99 -3.47
N ILE A 62 -2.38 -19.68 -2.61
CA ILE A 62 -2.55 -19.42 -1.17
C ILE A 62 -2.35 -20.76 -0.46
N ASN A 63 -1.59 -20.79 0.63
CA ASN A 63 -1.38 -21.99 1.41
C ASN A 63 -2.72 -22.50 2.01
N GLU A 64 -2.94 -23.82 2.04
CA GLU A 64 -4.24 -24.40 2.44
C GLU A 64 -4.66 -24.00 3.85
N GLU A 65 -3.71 -23.94 4.79
CA GLU A 65 -3.94 -23.55 6.18
C GLU A 65 -4.39 -22.08 6.31
N VAL A 66 -3.92 -21.22 5.40
CA VAL A 66 -4.28 -19.80 5.34
C VAL A 66 -5.73 -19.61 4.95
N VAL A 67 -6.23 -20.39 3.99
CA VAL A 67 -7.64 -20.34 3.54
C VAL A 67 -8.63 -20.63 4.67
N GLN A 68 -8.19 -21.39 5.70
CA GLN A 68 -9.00 -21.75 6.87
C GLN A 68 -8.82 -20.80 8.06
N ASN A 69 -7.94 -19.82 7.94
CA ASN A 69 -7.64 -18.90 9.05
C ASN A 69 -8.71 -17.78 9.13
N GLU A 70 -9.67 -17.97 10.05
CA GLU A 70 -10.74 -16.99 10.30
C GLU A 70 -10.23 -15.60 10.70
N LYS A 71 -9.01 -15.49 11.28
CA LYS A 71 -8.43 -14.21 11.68
C LYS A 71 -8.20 -13.28 10.50
N LEU A 72 -7.74 -13.83 9.37
CA LEU A 72 -7.46 -13.06 8.15
C LEU A 72 -8.73 -12.47 7.52
N THR A 73 -9.89 -13.09 7.70
CA THR A 73 -11.17 -12.57 7.17
C THR A 73 -11.56 -11.20 7.71
N GLY A 74 -11.01 -10.80 8.87
CA GLY A 74 -11.17 -9.47 9.47
C GLY A 74 -10.32 -8.37 8.80
N TYR A 75 -9.48 -8.73 7.83
CA TYR A 75 -8.55 -7.82 7.18
C TYR A 75 -8.68 -7.86 5.66
N MET A 76 -8.34 -6.73 5.04
CA MET A 76 -8.12 -6.64 3.59
C MET A 76 -6.63 -6.39 3.34
N ASN A 77 -5.97 -7.35 2.67
CA ASN A 77 -4.56 -7.30 2.37
C ASN A 77 -4.34 -6.93 0.90
N ILE A 78 -3.64 -5.81 0.66
CA ILE A 78 -3.38 -5.27 -0.68
C ILE A 78 -1.87 -5.24 -0.92
N ALA A 79 -1.41 -5.81 -2.04
CA ALA A 79 -0.03 -5.66 -2.49
C ALA A 79 0.15 -4.36 -3.27
N LEU A 80 1.11 -3.53 -2.85
CA LEU A 80 1.49 -2.29 -3.52
C LEU A 80 2.84 -2.49 -4.19
N PHE A 81 2.89 -2.31 -5.51
CA PHE A 81 4.10 -2.47 -6.30
C PHE A 81 4.53 -1.13 -6.92
N GLY A 82 5.80 -0.78 -6.71
CA GLY A 82 6.45 0.34 -7.39
C GLY A 82 7.40 -0.17 -8.47
N LEU A 83 7.14 0.19 -9.72
CA LEU A 83 7.89 -0.27 -10.87
C LEU A 83 8.75 0.85 -11.45
N ASP A 84 10.02 0.54 -11.77
CA ASP A 84 10.87 1.42 -12.59
C ASP A 84 10.54 1.20 -14.08
N SER A 85 9.31 1.60 -14.47
CA SER A 85 8.83 1.53 -15.83
C SER A 85 8.97 2.90 -16.49
N ARG A 86 9.87 3.01 -17.46
CA ARG A 86 10.13 4.25 -18.22
C ARG A 86 9.21 4.42 -19.43
N ASP A 87 8.63 3.34 -19.90
CA ASP A 87 7.69 3.28 -21.03
C ASP A 87 6.21 3.27 -20.59
N GLY A 88 5.97 3.36 -19.29
CA GLY A 88 4.62 3.29 -18.73
C GLY A 88 4.04 1.88 -18.66
N ASN A 89 4.79 0.84 -19.04
CA ASN A 89 4.34 -0.54 -18.95
C ASN A 89 4.41 -1.04 -17.50
N LEU A 90 3.25 -1.27 -16.88
CA LEU A 90 3.13 -1.79 -15.52
C LEU A 90 2.97 -3.33 -15.44
N GLU A 91 3.13 -4.02 -16.57
CA GLU A 91 2.97 -5.47 -16.62
C GLU A 91 4.26 -6.24 -16.41
N LYS A 92 5.40 -5.62 -16.72
CA LYS A 92 6.70 -6.28 -16.74
C LYS A 92 7.77 -5.38 -16.13
N GLY A 93 8.70 -6.00 -15.45
CA GLY A 93 9.85 -5.33 -14.82
C GLY A 93 10.06 -5.81 -13.40
N ASN A 94 11.19 -5.47 -12.83
CA ASN A 94 11.41 -5.73 -11.42
C ASN A 94 10.61 -4.74 -10.58
N SER A 95 9.95 -5.23 -9.54
CA SER A 95 9.32 -4.38 -8.55
C SER A 95 10.38 -3.89 -7.56
N ASP A 96 10.76 -2.62 -7.65
CA ASP A 96 11.73 -2.02 -6.74
C ASP A 96 11.12 -1.64 -5.38
N THR A 97 9.79 -1.59 -5.30
CA THR A 97 9.02 -1.37 -4.09
C THR A 97 7.95 -2.45 -4.00
N MET A 98 7.92 -3.13 -2.87
CA MET A 98 6.95 -4.19 -2.56
C MET A 98 6.45 -3.94 -1.14
N ILE A 99 5.20 -3.47 -1.00
CA ILE A 99 4.60 -3.14 0.29
C ILE A 99 3.28 -3.90 0.41
N ILE A 100 3.03 -4.48 1.56
CA ILE A 100 1.75 -5.06 1.94
C ILE A 100 1.04 -4.05 2.82
N ALA A 101 -0.15 -3.62 2.41
CA ALA A 101 -1.05 -2.81 3.20
C ALA A 101 -2.14 -3.73 3.77
N SER A 102 -2.10 -3.95 5.08
CA SER A 102 -3.13 -4.70 5.81
C SER A 102 -4.08 -3.75 6.49
N ILE A 103 -5.35 -3.82 6.13
CA ILE A 103 -6.41 -2.93 6.56
C ILE A 103 -7.38 -3.73 7.44
N ASN A 104 -7.50 -3.38 8.71
CA ASN A 104 -8.53 -3.94 9.57
C ASN A 104 -9.91 -3.44 9.13
N ASN A 105 -10.82 -4.35 8.80
CA ASN A 105 -12.15 -4.02 8.26
C ASN A 105 -13.05 -3.29 9.25
N ASP A 106 -12.86 -3.51 10.56
CA ASP A 106 -13.68 -2.91 11.60
C ASP A 106 -13.11 -1.56 12.07
N THR A 107 -11.82 -1.53 12.47
CA THR A 107 -11.20 -0.34 13.06
C THR A 107 -10.71 0.65 12.01
N LYS A 108 -10.51 0.22 10.76
CA LYS A 108 -9.90 0.98 9.66
C LYS A 108 -8.42 1.35 9.91
N GLU A 109 -7.79 0.70 10.88
CA GLU A 109 -6.34 0.76 11.05
C GLU A 109 -5.63 0.10 9.88
N VAL A 110 -4.57 0.74 9.43
CA VAL A 110 -3.74 0.27 8.31
C VAL A 110 -2.32 0.05 8.82
N ARG A 111 -1.80 -1.15 8.62
CA ARG A 111 -0.39 -1.48 8.86
C ARG A 111 0.32 -1.70 7.54
N LEU A 112 1.49 -1.06 7.39
CA LEU A 112 2.30 -1.19 6.18
C LEU A 112 3.57 -1.96 6.48
N ILE A 113 3.85 -2.98 5.67
CA ILE A 113 5.13 -3.68 5.74
C ILE A 113 5.80 -3.75 4.38
N SER A 114 7.06 -3.30 4.31
CA SER A 114 7.86 -3.43 3.09
C SER A 114 8.54 -4.79 3.05
N LEU A 115 8.30 -5.57 2.02
CA LEU A 115 9.13 -6.72 1.69
C LEU A 115 10.40 -6.21 1.00
N TYR A 116 11.56 -6.39 1.61
CA TYR A 116 12.82 -5.94 1.03
C TYR A 116 13.05 -6.67 -0.30
N ARG A 117 13.24 -5.93 -1.38
CA ARG A 117 13.28 -6.47 -2.75
C ARG A 117 14.34 -7.55 -2.96
N ASP A 118 15.43 -7.51 -2.18
CA ASP A 118 16.56 -8.45 -2.25
C ASP A 118 16.39 -9.65 -1.31
N THR A 119 15.21 -9.81 -0.67
CA THR A 119 14.92 -10.95 0.20
C THR A 119 14.93 -12.24 -0.61
N TYR A 120 15.70 -13.22 -0.12
CA TYR A 120 15.87 -14.52 -0.78
C TYR A 120 14.72 -15.45 -0.43
N LEU A 121 13.79 -15.63 -1.37
CA LEU A 121 12.58 -16.43 -1.21
C LEU A 121 12.35 -17.34 -2.42
N ASN A 122 11.42 -18.27 -2.28
CA ASN A 122 10.88 -19.04 -3.41
C ASN A 122 9.98 -18.11 -4.25
N VAL A 123 10.34 -17.87 -5.49
CA VAL A 123 9.59 -17.01 -6.42
C VAL A 123 8.64 -17.79 -7.35
N GLY A 124 8.48 -19.07 -7.11
CA GLY A 124 7.67 -20.03 -7.88
C GLY A 124 8.53 -21.16 -8.43
N ASP A 125 7.88 -22.31 -8.68
CA ASP A 125 8.50 -23.50 -9.26
C ASP A 125 9.83 -23.92 -8.60
N ASP A 126 9.87 -23.90 -7.26
CA ASP A 126 11.06 -24.17 -6.44
C ASP A 126 12.30 -23.33 -6.81
N THR A 127 12.06 -22.20 -7.46
CA THR A 127 13.10 -21.23 -7.81
C THR A 127 13.34 -20.25 -6.68
N TYR A 128 14.52 -20.31 -6.07
CA TYR A 128 14.93 -19.39 -5.00
C TYR A 128 15.86 -18.31 -5.52
N THR A 129 15.43 -17.05 -5.38
CA THR A 129 16.19 -15.85 -5.77
C THR A 129 15.65 -14.63 -5.00
N LYS A 130 16.09 -13.43 -5.39
CA LYS A 130 15.53 -12.17 -4.87
C LYS A 130 14.05 -12.07 -5.18
N CYS A 131 13.23 -11.75 -4.19
CA CYS A 131 11.77 -11.75 -4.29
C CYS A 131 11.23 -10.77 -5.36
N ASN A 132 11.94 -9.69 -5.65
CA ASN A 132 11.53 -8.73 -6.70
C ASN A 132 11.52 -9.33 -8.12
N ALA A 133 12.21 -10.45 -8.34
CA ALA A 133 12.18 -11.15 -9.62
C ALA A 133 10.82 -11.79 -9.92
N ALA A 134 10.00 -12.08 -8.90
CA ALA A 134 8.67 -12.67 -9.10
C ALA A 134 7.79 -11.82 -10.00
N TYR A 135 7.82 -10.49 -9.82
CA TYR A 135 7.05 -9.59 -10.68
C TYR A 135 7.54 -9.59 -12.14
N ALA A 136 8.86 -9.67 -12.36
CA ALA A 136 9.43 -9.77 -13.71
C ALA A 136 9.09 -11.09 -14.41
N TYR A 137 8.90 -12.18 -13.65
CA TYR A 137 8.60 -13.51 -14.20
C TYR A 137 7.15 -13.67 -14.61
N GLY A 138 6.20 -13.20 -13.81
CA GLY A 138 4.78 -13.42 -14.06
C GLY A 138 3.87 -12.26 -13.62
N GLY A 139 4.40 -11.04 -13.54
CA GLY A 139 3.62 -9.85 -13.18
C GLY A 139 3.08 -9.89 -11.74
N PRO A 140 1.96 -9.19 -11.51
CA PRO A 140 1.36 -9.12 -10.18
C PRO A 140 0.90 -10.49 -9.66
N GLU A 141 0.42 -11.39 -10.52
CA GLU A 141 -0.03 -12.74 -10.13
C GLU A 141 1.10 -13.52 -9.47
N GLN A 142 2.25 -13.59 -10.13
CA GLN A 142 3.42 -14.31 -9.60
C GLN A 142 3.98 -13.65 -8.33
N ALA A 143 3.99 -12.31 -8.28
CA ALA A 143 4.46 -11.57 -7.11
C ALA A 143 3.53 -11.79 -5.90
N ILE A 144 2.21 -11.82 -6.11
CA ILE A 144 1.23 -12.11 -5.05
C ILE A 144 1.36 -13.57 -4.59
N SER A 145 1.43 -14.55 -5.52
CA SER A 145 1.64 -15.96 -5.17
C SER A 145 2.91 -16.14 -4.35
N MET A 146 4.00 -15.48 -4.74
CA MET A 146 5.25 -15.49 -3.98
C MET A 146 5.04 -14.93 -2.57
N MET A 147 4.35 -13.78 -2.40
CA MET A 147 4.06 -13.24 -1.07
C MET A 147 3.21 -14.19 -0.25
N ASN A 148 2.09 -14.66 -0.80
CA ASN A 148 1.15 -15.54 -0.09
C ASN A 148 1.83 -16.82 0.39
N THR A 149 2.57 -17.47 -0.49
CA THR A 149 3.14 -18.79 -0.19
C THR A 149 4.43 -18.77 0.63
N ASN A 150 5.13 -17.62 0.74
CA ASN A 150 6.29 -17.46 1.63
C ASN A 150 5.96 -16.77 2.95
N LEU A 151 4.80 -16.11 3.06
CA LEU A 151 4.45 -15.29 4.22
C LEU A 151 3.13 -15.72 4.88
N ASP A 152 2.50 -16.80 4.38
CA ASP A 152 1.17 -17.27 4.82
C ASP A 152 0.11 -16.17 4.80
N LEU A 153 0.00 -15.48 3.66
CA LEU A 153 -0.97 -14.42 3.44
C LEU A 153 -2.05 -14.82 2.42
N ASP A 154 -3.14 -14.07 2.40
CA ASP A 154 -4.31 -14.24 1.52
C ASP A 154 -4.50 -13.04 0.57
N ILE A 155 -3.42 -12.44 0.13
CA ILE A 155 -3.48 -11.29 -0.78
C ILE A 155 -4.12 -11.70 -2.09
N THR A 156 -5.18 -10.99 -2.48
CA THR A 156 -5.88 -11.17 -3.76
C THR A 156 -6.02 -9.86 -4.53
N GLN A 157 -5.56 -8.76 -3.95
CA GLN A 157 -5.69 -7.43 -4.50
C GLN A 157 -4.34 -6.75 -4.63
N TYR A 158 -4.17 -5.93 -5.67
CA TYR A 158 -2.93 -5.18 -5.88
C TYR A 158 -3.16 -3.80 -6.48
N VAL A 159 -2.16 -2.96 -6.31
CA VAL A 159 -2.00 -1.68 -7.01
C VAL A 159 -0.55 -1.56 -7.47
N SER A 160 -0.34 -1.38 -8.76
CA SER A 160 0.99 -1.11 -9.35
C SER A 160 1.06 0.32 -9.85
N VAL A 161 2.15 1.01 -9.50
CA VAL A 161 2.41 2.41 -9.84
C VAL A 161 3.84 2.57 -10.39
N ASN A 162 4.08 3.66 -11.11
CA ASN A 162 5.41 4.08 -11.53
C ASN A 162 5.78 5.45 -10.92
N PHE A 163 6.98 5.95 -11.22
CA PHE A 163 7.45 7.24 -10.70
C PHE A 163 6.60 8.41 -11.18
N ASP A 164 6.13 8.38 -12.43
CA ASP A 164 5.33 9.47 -13.00
C ASP A 164 4.01 9.63 -12.24
N SER A 165 3.33 8.52 -11.93
CA SER A 165 2.08 8.54 -11.15
C SER A 165 2.29 9.08 -9.74
N LEU A 166 3.40 8.72 -9.08
CA LEU A 166 3.74 9.21 -7.75
C LEU A 166 4.01 10.73 -7.77
N ILE A 167 4.78 11.20 -8.74
CA ILE A 167 5.08 12.62 -8.93
C ILE A 167 3.78 13.41 -9.15
N GLU A 168 2.90 12.94 -10.04
CA GLU A 168 1.64 13.60 -10.35
C GLU A 168 0.71 13.72 -9.12
N VAL A 169 0.58 12.65 -8.33
CA VAL A 169 -0.24 12.67 -7.11
C VAL A 169 0.26 13.74 -6.15
N ILE A 170 1.57 13.76 -5.87
CA ILE A 170 2.16 14.68 -4.91
C ILE A 170 2.04 16.12 -5.38
N ASP A 171 2.32 16.40 -6.66
CA ASP A 171 2.21 17.74 -7.24
C ASP A 171 0.76 18.25 -7.17
N MET A 172 -0.22 17.40 -7.48
CA MET A 172 -1.64 17.76 -7.43
C MET A 172 -2.18 17.96 -6.01
N LEU A 173 -1.56 17.31 -5.01
CA LEU A 173 -1.83 17.56 -3.60
C LEU A 173 -1.18 18.85 -3.08
N GLY A 174 -0.35 19.52 -3.89
CA GLY A 174 0.38 20.73 -3.51
C GLY A 174 1.65 20.46 -2.71
N GLY A 175 2.23 19.27 -2.88
CA GLY A 175 3.44 18.85 -2.18
C GLY A 175 3.16 18.17 -0.84
N ILE A 176 4.20 17.54 -0.28
CA ILE A 176 4.18 16.89 1.04
C ILE A 176 5.35 17.38 1.88
N GLU A 177 5.14 17.49 3.20
CA GLU A 177 6.17 17.95 4.13
C GLU A 177 7.07 16.80 4.56
N ILE A 178 8.36 16.93 4.29
CA ILE A 178 9.41 15.96 4.64
C ILE A 178 10.60 16.71 5.23
N GLU A 179 11.15 16.16 6.29
CA GLU A 179 12.42 16.61 6.89
C GLU A 179 13.57 15.79 6.28
N VAL A 180 14.68 16.46 5.93
CA VAL A 180 15.89 15.83 5.40
C VAL A 180 17.11 16.24 6.23
N ASP A 181 17.99 15.28 6.44
CA ASP A 181 19.27 15.47 7.12
C ASP A 181 20.41 15.93 6.18
N ASP A 182 21.62 16.08 6.74
CA ASP A 182 22.83 16.50 6.03
C ASP A 182 23.27 15.55 4.91
N GLN A 183 22.96 14.26 5.00
CA GLN A 183 23.29 13.28 3.97
C GLN A 183 22.17 13.21 2.92
N GLU A 184 20.94 13.21 3.38
CA GLU A 184 19.75 13.02 2.55
C GLU A 184 19.58 14.13 1.53
N TYR A 185 19.75 15.43 1.91
CA TYR A 185 19.54 16.53 0.96
C TYR A 185 20.53 16.49 -0.22
N VAL A 186 21.76 16.02 0.01
CA VAL A 186 22.77 15.87 -1.05
C VAL A 186 22.34 14.79 -2.04
N HIS A 187 21.94 13.62 -1.52
CA HIS A 187 21.49 12.51 -2.35
C HIS A 187 20.17 12.81 -3.06
N LEU A 188 19.22 13.47 -2.37
CA LEU A 188 17.96 13.92 -2.95
C LEU A 188 18.21 14.80 -4.17
N ASN A 189 19.07 15.82 -4.03
CA ASN A 189 19.41 16.70 -5.14
C ASN A 189 20.03 15.95 -6.32
N ASN A 190 20.84 14.93 -6.07
CA ASN A 190 21.42 14.09 -7.14
C ASN A 190 20.36 13.24 -7.84
N TYR A 191 19.43 12.61 -7.08
CA TYR A 191 18.33 11.84 -7.67
C TYR A 191 17.33 12.72 -8.42
N CYS A 192 17.16 13.99 -8.02
CA CYS A 192 16.36 14.94 -8.80
C CYS A 192 16.94 15.21 -10.18
N VAL A 193 18.28 15.24 -10.33
CA VAL A 193 18.92 15.36 -11.67
C VAL A 193 18.52 14.19 -12.56
N GLU A 194 18.65 12.95 -12.06
CA GLU A 194 18.28 11.74 -12.80
C GLU A 194 16.78 11.73 -13.15
N LEU A 195 15.91 12.06 -12.17
CA LEU A 195 14.47 12.11 -12.43
C LEU A 195 14.08 13.20 -13.43
N LYS A 196 14.76 14.35 -13.44
CA LYS A 196 14.56 15.38 -14.48
C LYS A 196 14.87 14.85 -15.87
N GLU A 197 15.95 14.09 -16.04
CA GLU A 197 16.31 13.47 -17.32
C GLU A 197 15.25 12.46 -17.78
N ILE A 198 14.68 11.67 -16.84
CA ILE A 198 13.68 10.65 -17.13
C ILE A 198 12.32 11.26 -17.42
N THR A 199 11.86 12.23 -16.59
CA THR A 199 10.47 12.72 -16.60
C THR A 199 10.31 14.07 -17.32
N GLY A 200 11.40 14.79 -17.59
CA GLY A 200 11.38 16.15 -18.14
C GLY A 200 10.89 17.22 -17.16
N LYS A 201 10.61 16.88 -15.90
CA LYS A 201 10.10 17.82 -14.88
C LYS A 201 11.24 18.62 -14.26
N ASP A 202 11.02 19.92 -14.09
CA ASP A 202 11.97 20.81 -13.40
C ASP A 202 11.81 20.71 -11.88
N TYR A 203 12.88 21.06 -11.17
CA TYR A 203 12.91 21.10 -9.71
C TYR A 203 13.85 22.20 -9.22
N GLU A 204 13.63 22.67 -8.00
CA GLU A 204 14.56 23.53 -7.27
C GLU A 204 15.42 22.69 -6.33
N LYS A 205 16.73 22.95 -6.33
CA LYS A 205 17.65 22.27 -5.40
C LYS A 205 17.37 22.71 -3.97
N LEU A 206 17.35 21.75 -3.05
CA LEU A 206 17.33 22.07 -1.62
C LEU A 206 18.68 22.68 -1.23
N PRO A 207 18.66 23.80 -0.46
CA PRO A 207 19.90 24.51 -0.10
C PRO A 207 20.68 23.84 1.04
N GLY A 208 20.07 22.93 1.79
CA GLY A 208 20.64 22.25 2.95
C GLY A 208 19.65 21.31 3.63
N PRO A 209 19.99 20.76 4.81
CA PRO A 209 19.06 20.00 5.61
C PRO A 209 17.93 20.88 6.15
N GLY A 210 16.80 20.27 6.50
CA GLY A 210 15.63 20.96 7.05
C GLY A 210 14.32 20.37 6.59
N THR A 211 13.23 21.00 6.99
CA THR A 211 11.86 20.59 6.63
C THR A 211 11.36 21.39 5.42
N TYR A 212 10.90 20.69 4.39
CA TYR A 212 10.46 21.29 3.13
C TYR A 212 9.11 20.73 2.69
N ASN A 213 8.27 21.58 2.09
CA ASN A 213 7.12 21.11 1.34
C ASN A 213 7.62 20.66 -0.05
N MET A 214 7.92 19.39 -0.18
CA MET A 214 8.53 18.81 -1.37
C MET A 214 7.53 18.68 -2.53
N THR A 215 7.98 19.05 -3.73
CA THR A 215 7.29 18.73 -4.99
C THR A 215 7.33 17.23 -5.26
N GLY A 216 6.53 16.77 -6.22
CA GLY A 216 6.48 15.34 -6.59
C GLY A 216 7.85 14.78 -6.96
N ILE A 217 8.64 15.52 -7.75
CA ILE A 217 9.99 15.08 -8.15
C ILE A 217 10.94 15.00 -6.94
N GLN A 218 10.88 15.95 -6.01
CA GLN A 218 11.73 15.94 -4.80
C GLN A 218 11.35 14.79 -3.86
N ALA A 219 10.05 14.59 -3.59
CA ALA A 219 9.60 13.49 -2.74
C ALA A 219 9.87 12.11 -3.36
N THR A 220 9.75 11.99 -4.69
CA THR A 220 10.13 10.76 -5.40
C THR A 220 11.64 10.53 -5.34
N ALA A 221 12.45 11.59 -5.46
CA ALA A 221 13.91 11.51 -5.28
C ALA A 221 14.25 11.05 -3.86
N TYR A 222 13.60 11.60 -2.83
CA TYR A 222 13.75 11.19 -1.44
C TYR A 222 13.47 9.69 -1.24
N ALA A 223 12.36 9.18 -1.78
CA ALA A 223 11.98 7.78 -1.70
C ALA A 223 12.96 6.82 -2.42
N ARG A 224 13.90 7.35 -3.23
CA ARG A 224 14.90 6.58 -3.97
C ARG A 224 16.28 6.56 -3.32
N ILE A 225 16.53 7.37 -2.28
CA ILE A 225 17.85 7.48 -1.63
C ILE A 225 18.28 6.11 -1.08
N ARG A 226 19.49 5.66 -1.46
CA ARG A 226 20.10 4.41 -1.01
C ARG A 226 21.43 4.61 -0.29
N TYR A 227 22.16 5.69 -0.60
CA TYR A 227 23.54 5.89 -0.16
C TYR A 227 23.64 6.65 1.17
N THR A 228 22.83 6.24 2.14
CA THR A 228 22.89 6.69 3.54
C THR A 228 23.09 5.47 4.47
N SER A 229 23.29 5.70 5.76
CA SER A 229 23.35 4.59 6.73
C SER A 229 22.08 3.75 6.63
N GLY A 230 22.20 2.41 6.57
CA GLY A 230 21.06 1.48 6.40
C GLY A 230 20.66 1.15 4.96
N ASN A 231 21.27 1.76 3.94
CA ASN A 231 21.15 1.37 2.52
C ASN A 231 19.69 1.17 2.03
N ASP A 232 19.38 -0.05 1.59
CA ASP A 232 18.06 -0.42 1.02
C ASP A 232 16.94 -0.45 2.09
N PHE A 233 17.26 -0.73 3.35
CA PHE A 233 16.31 -0.74 4.46
C PHE A 233 15.75 0.66 4.72
N THR A 234 16.63 1.66 4.88
CA THR A 234 16.23 3.06 5.07
C THR A 234 15.48 3.61 3.85
N ARG A 235 15.80 3.15 2.63
CA ARG A 235 15.01 3.48 1.44
C ARG A 235 13.56 3.05 1.60
N THR A 236 13.30 1.83 2.09
CA THR A 236 11.91 1.37 2.27
C THR A 236 11.17 2.13 3.37
N GLU A 237 11.87 2.62 4.40
CA GLU A 237 11.29 3.52 5.41
C GLU A 237 10.84 4.83 4.79
N ARG A 238 11.68 5.48 3.97
CA ARG A 238 11.33 6.69 3.22
C ARG A 238 10.15 6.47 2.29
N GLN A 239 10.05 5.33 1.64
CA GLN A 239 8.90 4.98 0.80
C GLN A 239 7.61 4.92 1.61
N ARG A 240 7.61 4.28 2.79
CA ARG A 240 6.45 4.23 3.68
C ARG A 240 6.11 5.61 4.24
N GLU A 241 7.10 6.42 4.57
CA GLU A 241 6.90 7.82 4.99
C GLU A 241 6.19 8.63 3.90
N VAL A 242 6.68 8.59 2.66
CA VAL A 242 6.06 9.27 1.51
C VAL A 242 4.60 8.83 1.34
N ILE A 243 4.31 7.53 1.41
CA ILE A 243 2.93 7.01 1.35
C ILE A 243 2.08 7.58 2.47
N SER A 244 2.58 7.58 3.71
CA SER A 244 1.85 8.12 4.88
C SER A 244 1.54 9.60 4.70
N LYS A 245 2.52 10.40 4.25
CA LYS A 245 2.33 11.83 3.98
C LYS A 245 1.33 12.09 2.85
N ILE A 246 1.33 11.27 1.79
CA ILE A 246 0.34 11.34 0.71
C ILE A 246 -1.07 11.08 1.26
N VAL A 247 -1.25 10.01 2.05
CA VAL A 247 -2.54 9.65 2.65
C VAL A 247 -3.06 10.78 3.54
N ASP A 248 -2.22 11.34 4.41
CA ASP A 248 -2.61 12.42 5.30
C ASP A 248 -2.97 13.70 4.52
N LYS A 249 -2.21 14.01 3.47
CA LYS A 249 -2.49 15.16 2.61
C LYS A 249 -3.78 14.97 1.82
N ALA A 250 -4.03 13.76 1.31
CA ALA A 250 -5.24 13.41 0.57
C ALA A 250 -6.51 13.54 1.44
N LYS A 251 -6.45 13.17 2.73
CA LYS A 251 -7.56 13.33 3.67
C LYS A 251 -7.99 14.79 3.84
N THR A 252 -7.07 15.74 3.66
CA THR A 252 -7.34 17.18 3.77
C THR A 252 -7.68 17.83 2.43
N ALA A 253 -7.52 17.11 1.33
CA ALA A 253 -7.79 17.61 -0.01
C ALA A 253 -9.31 17.71 -0.25
N GLY A 254 -9.73 18.78 -0.91
CA GLY A 254 -11.14 18.94 -1.30
C GLY A 254 -11.54 17.98 -2.42
N VAL A 255 -12.83 17.62 -2.48
CA VAL A 255 -13.39 16.75 -3.53
C VAL A 255 -12.94 17.14 -4.94
N PRO A 256 -12.94 18.44 -5.35
CA PRO A 256 -12.48 18.82 -6.68
C PRO A 256 -11.01 18.46 -6.97
N THR A 257 -10.13 18.53 -5.98
CA THR A 257 -8.72 18.13 -6.10
C THR A 257 -8.62 16.62 -6.27
N LEU A 258 -9.30 15.85 -5.43
CA LEU A 258 -9.33 14.39 -5.53
C LEU A 258 -9.86 13.91 -6.88
N MET A 259 -10.92 14.53 -7.40
CA MET A 259 -11.44 14.21 -8.73
C MET A 259 -10.45 14.48 -9.86
N LYS A 260 -9.64 15.56 -9.75
CA LYS A 260 -8.58 15.84 -10.71
C LYS A 260 -7.44 14.82 -10.61
N ILE A 261 -7.06 14.42 -9.38
CA ILE A 261 -6.07 13.36 -9.17
C ILE A 261 -6.54 12.07 -9.83
N MET A 262 -7.78 11.66 -9.58
CA MET A 262 -8.37 10.48 -10.21
C MET A 262 -8.32 10.57 -11.74
N ASP A 263 -8.68 11.72 -12.31
CA ASP A 263 -8.68 11.95 -13.76
C ASP A 263 -7.29 11.79 -14.38
N LYS A 264 -6.26 12.28 -13.70
CA LYS A 264 -4.89 12.29 -14.21
C LYS A 264 -4.12 11.00 -13.92
N VAL A 265 -4.32 10.43 -12.71
CA VAL A 265 -3.47 9.36 -12.19
C VAL A 265 -4.04 7.96 -12.46
N PHE A 266 -5.37 7.80 -12.50
CA PHE A 266 -5.97 6.48 -12.74
C PHE A 266 -5.53 5.81 -14.04
N PRO A 267 -5.32 6.53 -15.16
CA PRO A 267 -4.73 5.93 -16.36
C PRO A 267 -3.26 5.47 -16.21
N MET A 268 -2.60 5.85 -15.11
CA MET A 268 -1.18 5.59 -14.85
C MET A 268 -0.96 4.48 -13.81
N ILE A 269 -2.03 3.83 -13.35
CA ILE A 269 -1.98 2.73 -12.38
C ILE A 269 -2.58 1.47 -12.98
N SER A 270 -2.13 0.31 -12.48
CA SER A 270 -2.74 -0.99 -12.79
C SER A 270 -3.21 -1.64 -11.50
N THR A 271 -4.44 -2.18 -11.49
CA THR A 271 -5.04 -2.81 -10.31
C THR A 271 -6.11 -3.81 -10.71
N ASN A 272 -6.42 -4.76 -9.83
CA ASN A 272 -7.60 -5.62 -9.95
C ASN A 272 -8.74 -5.21 -9.02
N LEU A 273 -8.57 -4.12 -8.26
CA LEU A 273 -9.64 -3.57 -7.43
C LEU A 273 -10.86 -3.21 -8.30
N GLN A 274 -12.03 -3.68 -7.87
CA GLN A 274 -13.27 -3.37 -8.56
C GLN A 274 -13.72 -1.94 -8.27
N LYS A 275 -14.49 -1.35 -9.17
CA LYS A 275 -14.98 0.03 -9.05
C LYS A 275 -15.71 0.31 -7.74
N ASN A 276 -16.56 -0.62 -7.30
CA ASN A 276 -17.27 -0.53 -6.04
C ASN A 276 -16.32 -0.54 -4.84
N GLU A 277 -15.27 -1.37 -4.85
CA GLU A 277 -14.26 -1.40 -3.79
C GLU A 277 -13.50 -0.07 -3.70
N ILE A 278 -13.10 0.50 -4.84
CA ILE A 278 -12.44 1.81 -4.90
C ILE A 278 -13.36 2.92 -4.37
N ILE A 279 -14.65 2.87 -4.69
CA ILE A 279 -15.64 3.82 -4.19
C ILE A 279 -15.79 3.68 -2.67
N ASP A 280 -15.92 2.46 -2.16
CA ASP A 280 -16.09 2.18 -0.74
C ASP A 280 -14.84 2.60 0.06
N MET A 281 -13.65 2.32 -0.47
CA MET A 281 -12.39 2.81 0.10
C MET A 281 -12.34 4.34 0.09
N GLY A 282 -12.74 4.98 -1.00
CA GLY A 282 -12.80 6.44 -1.11
C GLY A 282 -13.77 7.08 -0.12
N MET A 283 -14.94 6.49 0.08
CA MET A 283 -15.92 6.96 1.09
C MET A 283 -15.41 6.77 2.52
N SER A 284 -14.62 5.74 2.76
CA SER A 284 -14.03 5.43 4.06
C SER A 284 -12.67 6.13 4.29
N MET A 285 -12.17 6.90 3.32
CA MET A 285 -10.80 7.45 3.30
C MET A 285 -10.45 8.22 4.57
N LEU A 286 -11.39 8.99 5.12
CA LEU A 286 -11.16 9.77 6.35
C LEU A 286 -11.04 8.90 7.62
N SER A 287 -11.52 7.66 7.56
CA SER A 287 -11.49 6.71 8.68
C SER A 287 -10.19 5.90 8.71
N TYR A 288 -9.50 5.74 7.59
CA TYR A 288 -8.25 4.98 7.56
C TYR A 288 -7.15 5.70 8.31
N GLN A 289 -6.39 4.96 9.10
CA GLN A 289 -5.25 5.47 9.84
C GLN A 289 -4.07 4.51 9.70
N ILE A 290 -2.96 4.99 9.13
CA ILE A 290 -1.71 4.23 9.15
C ILE A 290 -1.15 4.33 10.57
N THR A 291 -1.16 3.20 11.29
CA THR A 291 -0.79 3.13 12.71
C THR A 291 0.65 2.67 12.90
N GLU A 292 1.08 1.70 12.11
CA GLU A 292 2.40 1.09 12.26
C GLU A 292 3.01 0.77 10.90
N THR A 293 4.33 0.85 10.82
CA THR A 293 5.08 0.48 9.61
C THR A 293 6.33 -0.32 9.97
N ALA A 294 6.65 -1.35 9.15
CA ALA A 294 7.82 -2.19 9.36
C ALA A 294 8.45 -2.63 8.02
N GLY A 295 9.59 -3.31 8.11
CA GLY A 295 10.22 -4.01 6.99
C GLY A 295 10.32 -5.52 7.29
N PHE A 296 10.25 -6.32 6.23
CA PHE A 296 10.40 -7.78 6.27
C PHE A 296 11.58 -8.21 5.41
N PRO A 297 12.42 -9.12 5.87
CA PRO A 297 12.40 -9.82 7.15
C PRO A 297 12.77 -8.91 8.35
N PHE A 298 12.22 -9.18 9.53
CA PHE A 298 12.57 -8.47 10.77
C PHE A 298 13.99 -8.82 11.23
N GLU A 299 14.30 -10.12 11.23
CA GLU A 299 15.65 -10.64 11.52
C GLU A 299 16.25 -11.24 10.25
N HIS A 300 17.39 -10.72 9.84
CA HIS A 300 18.02 -11.13 8.57
C HIS A 300 19.52 -10.97 8.57
N THR A 301 20.14 -11.70 7.66
CA THR A 301 21.58 -11.63 7.35
C THR A 301 21.78 -11.29 5.88
N GLU A 302 22.60 -10.28 5.60
CA GLU A 302 23.04 -9.98 4.23
C GLU A 302 24.15 -10.95 3.81
N LYS A 303 23.95 -11.67 2.72
CA LYS A 303 24.92 -12.64 2.20
C LYS A 303 24.83 -12.80 0.69
N LYS A 304 25.98 -13.06 0.06
CA LYS A 304 26.00 -13.45 -1.35
C LYS A 304 25.55 -14.89 -1.54
N VAL A 305 24.48 -15.07 -2.33
CA VAL A 305 24.00 -16.37 -2.79
C VAL A 305 24.10 -16.40 -4.32
N LYS A 306 24.82 -17.39 -4.88
CA LYS A 306 25.02 -17.50 -6.34
C LYS A 306 25.48 -16.17 -7.01
N LYS A 307 26.41 -15.44 -6.36
CA LYS A 307 26.96 -14.13 -6.78
C LYS A 307 26.00 -12.92 -6.66
N GLN A 308 24.79 -13.09 -6.14
CA GLN A 308 23.85 -12.01 -5.87
C GLN A 308 23.91 -11.61 -4.40
N ASP A 309 23.90 -10.32 -4.10
CA ASP A 309 23.75 -9.83 -2.74
C ASP A 309 22.28 -10.02 -2.34
N CYS A 310 22.01 -10.82 -1.31
CA CYS A 310 20.68 -11.19 -0.87
C CYS A 310 20.48 -10.85 0.61
N VAL A 311 19.25 -10.51 0.97
CA VAL A 311 18.76 -10.42 2.34
C VAL A 311 18.12 -11.78 2.68
N ILE A 312 18.70 -12.50 3.62
CA ILE A 312 18.26 -13.85 3.98
C ILE A 312 17.58 -13.78 5.34
N PRO A 313 16.30 -14.17 5.48
CA PRO A 313 15.67 -14.30 6.79
C PRO A 313 16.51 -15.22 7.68
N ASP A 314 16.88 -14.80 8.87
CA ASP A 314 17.67 -15.63 9.79
C ASP A 314 16.95 -16.94 10.11
N ASN A 315 15.65 -16.88 10.23
CA ASN A 315 14.73 -18.02 10.21
C ASN A 315 13.41 -17.55 9.61
N LEU A 316 12.92 -18.19 8.54
CA LEU A 316 11.70 -17.77 7.86
C LEU A 316 10.47 -17.96 8.76
N GLU A 317 10.36 -19.06 9.50
CA GLU A 317 9.23 -19.35 10.39
C GLU A 317 9.06 -18.27 11.44
N THR A 318 10.13 -17.93 12.17
CA THR A 318 10.06 -16.90 13.22
C THR A 318 9.74 -15.53 12.65
N ASN A 319 10.26 -15.20 11.46
CA ASN A 319 9.93 -13.95 10.76
C ASN A 319 8.45 -13.91 10.35
N VAL A 320 7.87 -15.03 9.89
CA VAL A 320 6.45 -15.10 9.52
C VAL A 320 5.55 -15.03 10.74
N VAL A 321 5.93 -15.63 11.87
CA VAL A 321 5.22 -15.46 13.16
C VAL A 321 5.20 -13.99 13.57
N GLN A 322 6.34 -13.30 13.52
CA GLN A 322 6.41 -11.87 13.82
C GLN A 322 5.57 -11.03 12.84
N LEU A 323 5.53 -11.43 11.56
CA LEU A 323 4.70 -10.78 10.55
C LEU A 323 3.21 -10.84 10.89
N HIS A 324 2.70 -12.03 11.27
CA HIS A 324 1.31 -12.22 11.65
C HIS A 324 0.95 -11.48 12.95
N GLN A 325 1.86 -11.46 13.92
CA GLN A 325 1.71 -10.61 15.13
C GLN A 325 1.63 -9.13 14.76
N PHE A 326 2.53 -8.67 13.87
CA PHE A 326 2.55 -7.29 13.43
C PHE A 326 1.30 -6.91 12.61
N LEU A 327 0.90 -7.70 11.62
CA LEU A 327 -0.22 -7.35 10.72
C LEU A 327 -1.59 -7.56 11.38
N PHE A 328 -1.77 -8.66 12.14
CA PHE A 328 -3.07 -9.15 12.56
C PHE A 328 -3.24 -9.23 14.09
N ALA A 329 -2.23 -8.84 14.86
CA ALA A 329 -2.18 -9.07 16.30
C ALA A 329 -2.50 -10.54 16.64
N ASP A 330 -1.98 -11.48 15.87
CA ASP A 330 -2.20 -12.92 16.04
C ASP A 330 -1.02 -13.55 16.81
N GLU A 331 -1.14 -13.58 18.13
CA GLU A 331 -0.13 -14.17 19.02
C GLU A 331 -0.13 -15.72 18.98
N ALA A 332 -1.21 -16.32 18.50
CA ALA A 332 -1.37 -17.77 18.45
C ALA A 332 -1.11 -18.37 17.06
N TYR A 333 -0.64 -17.54 16.12
CA TYR A 333 -0.38 -17.98 14.76
C TYR A 333 0.72 -19.05 14.71
N ALA A 334 0.45 -20.14 13.99
CA ALA A 334 1.39 -21.21 13.69
C ALA A 334 1.65 -21.27 12.18
N PRO A 335 2.94 -21.31 11.76
CA PRO A 335 3.29 -21.40 10.35
C PRO A 335 2.75 -22.66 9.67
N SER A 336 2.40 -22.53 8.36
CA SER A 336 1.98 -23.65 7.54
C SER A 336 3.13 -24.66 7.29
N ASP A 337 2.77 -25.85 6.87
CA ASP A 337 3.73 -26.85 6.40
C ASP A 337 4.61 -26.33 5.25
N THR A 338 4.06 -25.45 4.41
CA THR A 338 4.81 -24.79 3.33
C THR A 338 5.92 -23.90 3.90
N ILE A 339 5.62 -23.10 4.92
CA ILE A 339 6.62 -22.24 5.57
C ILE A 339 7.71 -23.08 6.23
N HIS A 340 7.35 -24.15 6.93
CA HIS A 340 8.31 -25.07 7.54
C HIS A 340 9.27 -25.66 6.48
N LYS A 341 8.76 -26.15 5.36
CA LYS A 341 9.58 -26.71 4.27
C LYS A 341 10.50 -25.65 3.66
N ARG A 342 10.00 -24.44 3.39
CA ARG A 342 10.77 -23.34 2.80
C ARG A 342 11.83 -22.81 3.75
N SER A 343 11.51 -22.69 5.03
CA SER A 343 12.47 -22.29 6.07
C SER A 343 13.65 -23.27 6.12
N LYS A 344 13.37 -24.57 6.24
CA LYS A 344 14.37 -25.61 6.23
C LYS A 344 15.25 -25.57 4.97
N TYR A 345 14.62 -25.45 3.80
CA TYR A 345 15.33 -25.40 2.52
C TYR A 345 16.23 -24.16 2.41
N THR A 346 15.76 -22.99 2.88
CA THR A 346 16.57 -21.77 2.92
C THR A 346 17.81 -21.95 3.79
N VAL A 347 17.65 -22.56 4.96
CA VAL A 347 18.77 -22.89 5.86
C VAL A 347 19.76 -23.85 5.19
N GLU A 348 19.29 -24.87 4.51
CA GLU A 348 20.14 -25.84 3.78
C GLU A 348 20.95 -25.16 2.66
N LEU A 349 20.30 -24.29 1.87
CA LEU A 349 20.94 -23.58 0.75
C LEU A 349 21.94 -22.52 1.19
N THR A 350 21.60 -21.77 2.21
CA THR A 350 22.35 -20.57 2.60
C THR A 350 23.28 -20.78 3.78
N GLY A 351 22.99 -21.76 4.62
CA GLY A 351 23.66 -22.00 5.88
C GLY A 351 23.33 -20.98 6.98
N ILE A 352 22.36 -20.08 6.74
CA ILE A 352 21.91 -19.09 7.73
C ILE A 352 20.80 -19.73 8.57
N GLY A 353 20.80 -19.48 9.89
CA GLY A 353 19.78 -19.98 10.82
C GLY A 353 20.01 -21.38 11.37
N LYS A 354 21.15 -22.01 11.09
CA LYS A 354 21.46 -23.37 11.60
C LYS A 354 21.45 -23.48 13.12
N ASP A 355 21.75 -22.40 13.83
CA ASP A 355 21.84 -22.38 15.30
C ASP A 355 20.52 -21.95 15.99
N LYS A 356 19.49 -21.62 15.20
CA LYS A 356 18.18 -21.15 15.70
C LYS A 356 17.05 -22.17 15.52
N SER A 357 17.35 -23.46 15.29
CA SER A 357 16.31 -24.50 15.26
C SER A 357 15.62 -24.57 16.61
N VAL A 358 14.33 -24.24 16.62
CA VAL A 358 13.43 -24.44 17.77
C VAL A 358 13.60 -25.88 18.27
N GLY A 359 13.87 -26.03 19.56
CA GLY A 359 14.31 -27.25 20.19
C GLY A 359 13.58 -28.51 19.79
N SER A 360 14.29 -29.44 19.20
CA SER A 360 13.93 -30.83 19.29
C SER A 360 14.07 -31.20 20.77
N SER A 361 12.93 -31.28 21.44
CA SER A 361 12.82 -31.88 22.76
C SER A 361 13.48 -33.26 22.74
N GLY A 362 14.44 -33.41 23.60
CA GLY A 362 15.35 -34.50 23.73
C GLY A 362 14.78 -35.89 23.79
N ASP A 363 15.63 -36.76 23.39
CA ASP A 363 15.71 -38.10 23.97
C ASP A 363 17.15 -38.25 24.48
N GLU A 364 17.37 -37.80 25.71
CA GLU A 364 18.45 -38.34 26.52
C GLU A 364 17.96 -39.68 27.06
N SER A 365 18.19 -40.76 26.30
CA SER A 365 18.24 -42.09 26.86
C SER A 365 19.69 -42.30 27.35
N SER A 366 19.80 -42.25 28.66
CA SER A 366 20.87 -42.87 29.46
C SER A 366 21.24 -44.25 28.94
N GLU A 367 22.52 -44.46 28.67
CA GLU A 367 23.18 -45.77 28.89
C GLU A 367 24.60 -45.58 29.42
N GLU A 368 24.84 -46.28 30.52
CA GLU A 368 25.98 -46.53 31.36
C GLU A 368 27.42 -46.33 30.84
#